data_27c9963ab38d9d9214ee306d55ad8c90
#
_entry.id   27c9963ab38d9d9214ee306d55ad8c90
#
_cell.length_a   1.000
_cell.length_b   1.000
_cell.length_c   1.000
_cell.angle_alpha   90.00
_cell.angle_beta   90.00
_cell.angle_gamma   90.00
#
_symmetry.space_group_name_H-M   'P 1'
#
loop_
_entity.id
_entity.type
_entity.pdbx_description
1 polymer ?
#
loop_
_entity_poly.entity_id
_entity_poly.type
_entity_poly.pdbx_seq_one_letter_code
_entity_poly.pdbx_strand_id
1 'polypeptide(L)'
;MTDFNKIRRQKFLDEGKFKSHEYRFKRTIQLSLEALSSNDVMAESAPSALRWDVASNSLELLLLYYTAGYPIEDLRAQLPEIMERFDTYINLEILPRNKNPPENTADTLEITQLDAYVYVFWLLALCKLLGYSEFIPTVMRWVDKTYKYNRGRDGLFENVVQALTGTHVEAPRVVLHAVPYRPLASATVRAPEERPALVKEFVEGWYKGMKPTYWHGAHTGGLYFGYWCLEAALVTVLWDIDDSSYRDHLVYPKDLVDFARQQHAVARVDATDKPHISRQTGERCPHAGRWGVLESPGALAQERMFKEGDVFPAAIGRDGQEGPVTWVVLMREDGGPTRVE
;
A
#
# COMPACT_ATOMS: atom_id res chain seq x y z
N MET A 1 -33.43 9.20 3.07
CA MET A 1 -32.34 8.98 2.10
C MET A 1 -31.34 10.09 2.26
N THR A 2 -30.08 9.75 2.53
CA THR A 2 -29.01 10.76 2.59
C THR A 2 -28.78 11.31 1.18
N ASP A 3 -28.74 12.63 1.03
CA ASP A 3 -28.49 13.30 -0.26
C ASP A 3 -27.08 12.93 -0.76
N PHE A 4 -26.99 12.21 -1.88
CA PHE A 4 -25.73 11.78 -2.49
C PHE A 4 -24.74 12.93 -2.66
N ASN A 5 -25.23 14.11 -3.02
CA ASN A 5 -24.40 15.30 -3.22
C ASN A 5 -23.72 15.79 -1.93
N LYS A 6 -24.24 15.41 -0.76
CA LYS A 6 -23.67 15.80 0.54
C LYS A 6 -22.61 14.80 1.04
N ILE A 7 -22.67 13.55 0.58
CA ILE A 7 -21.75 12.51 1.05
C ILE A 7 -20.59 12.26 0.09
N ARG A 8 -20.76 12.52 -1.22
CA ARG A 8 -19.70 12.32 -2.20
C ARG A 8 -18.48 13.21 -1.90
N ARG A 9 -17.29 12.66 -2.05
CA ARG A 9 -16.04 13.36 -1.79
C ARG A 9 -15.57 14.22 -2.97
N GLN A 10 -16.01 13.92 -4.20
CA GLN A 10 -15.66 14.73 -5.37
C GLN A 10 -16.91 15.13 -6.18
N LYS A 11 -16.97 16.40 -6.53
CA LYS A 11 -18.12 17.03 -7.21
C LYS A 11 -18.40 16.53 -8.64
N PHE A 12 -17.44 15.87 -9.28
CA PHE A 12 -17.57 15.34 -10.64
C PHE A 12 -18.43 14.09 -10.73
N LEU A 13 -18.68 13.41 -9.60
CA LEU A 13 -19.50 12.23 -9.50
C LEU A 13 -20.91 12.61 -9.03
N ASP A 14 -21.91 12.46 -9.89
CA ASP A 14 -23.33 12.50 -9.51
C ASP A 14 -23.86 11.07 -9.30
N GLU A 15 -25.06 10.96 -8.71
CA GLU A 15 -25.65 9.65 -8.38
C GLU A 15 -25.91 8.78 -9.62
N GLY A 16 -26.29 9.40 -10.75
CA GLY A 16 -26.50 8.69 -12.01
C GLY A 16 -25.21 8.10 -12.58
N LYS A 17 -24.15 8.92 -12.60
CA LYS A 17 -22.80 8.47 -12.98
C LYS A 17 -22.31 7.38 -12.04
N PHE A 18 -22.46 7.55 -10.73
CA PHE A 18 -22.06 6.54 -9.75
C PHE A 18 -22.71 5.18 -10.07
N LYS A 19 -24.04 5.11 -10.18
CA LYS A 19 -24.77 3.87 -10.49
C LYS A 19 -24.32 3.24 -11.82
N SER A 20 -24.11 4.06 -12.83
CA SER A 20 -23.64 3.61 -14.15
C SER A 20 -22.20 3.04 -14.08
N HIS A 21 -21.30 3.75 -13.38
CA HIS A 21 -19.89 3.31 -13.28
C HIS A 21 -19.76 2.07 -12.38
N GLU A 22 -20.46 2.03 -11.25
CA GLU A 22 -20.54 0.86 -10.38
C GLU A 22 -21.02 -0.38 -11.16
N TYR A 23 -22.12 -0.25 -11.91
CA TYR A 23 -22.64 -1.34 -12.75
C TYR A 23 -21.59 -1.82 -13.77
N ARG A 24 -20.91 -0.91 -14.45
CA ARG A 24 -19.89 -1.24 -15.45
C ARG A 24 -18.70 -1.95 -14.82
N PHE A 25 -18.15 -1.48 -13.70
CA PHE A 25 -17.06 -2.14 -12.98
C PHE A 25 -17.47 -3.56 -12.55
N LYS A 26 -18.61 -3.68 -11.86
CA LYS A 26 -19.11 -4.98 -11.41
C LYS A 26 -19.36 -5.93 -12.58
N ARG A 27 -19.93 -5.44 -13.68
CA ARG A 27 -20.21 -6.25 -14.87
C ARG A 27 -18.94 -6.71 -15.56
N THR A 28 -17.91 -5.85 -15.68
CA THR A 28 -16.61 -6.24 -16.24
C THR A 28 -15.96 -7.33 -15.38
N ILE A 29 -15.90 -7.13 -14.05
CA ILE A 29 -15.35 -8.12 -13.12
C ILE A 29 -16.10 -9.47 -13.27
N GLN A 30 -17.42 -9.44 -13.26
CA GLN A 30 -18.26 -10.64 -13.38
C GLN A 30 -18.00 -11.37 -14.69
N LEU A 31 -18.05 -10.67 -15.83
CA LEU A 31 -17.83 -11.27 -17.15
C LEU A 31 -16.43 -11.87 -17.28
N SER A 32 -15.40 -11.18 -16.74
CA SER A 32 -14.04 -11.69 -16.76
C SER A 32 -13.90 -12.96 -15.90
N LEU A 33 -14.55 -13.04 -14.74
CA LEU A 33 -14.57 -14.24 -13.91
C LEU A 33 -15.34 -15.39 -14.56
N GLU A 34 -16.49 -15.11 -15.18
CA GLU A 34 -17.28 -16.08 -15.94
C GLU A 34 -16.45 -16.67 -17.10
N ALA A 35 -15.77 -15.81 -17.87
CA ALA A 35 -14.89 -16.23 -18.97
C ALA A 35 -13.69 -17.07 -18.50
N LEU A 36 -13.08 -16.71 -17.36
CA LEU A 36 -12.00 -17.50 -16.76
C LEU A 36 -12.44 -18.87 -16.25
N SER A 37 -13.72 -19.02 -15.93
CA SER A 37 -14.31 -20.28 -15.46
C SER A 37 -14.82 -21.17 -16.60
N SER A 38 -15.00 -20.61 -17.79
CA SER A 38 -15.46 -21.35 -18.96
C SER A 38 -14.30 -22.14 -19.59
N ASN A 39 -14.56 -23.40 -19.95
CA ASN A 39 -13.60 -24.24 -20.69
C ASN A 39 -13.51 -23.87 -22.19
N ASP A 40 -14.12 -22.77 -22.62
CA ASP A 40 -14.07 -22.32 -24.00
C ASP A 40 -12.70 -21.67 -24.30
N VAL A 41 -11.86 -22.47 -24.93
CA VAL A 41 -10.44 -22.14 -25.26
C VAL A 41 -10.40 -21.17 -26.47
N MET A 42 -11.14 -20.09 -26.43
CA MET A 42 -11.04 -19.04 -27.44
C MET A 42 -10.08 -17.93 -26.98
N ALA A 43 -8.83 -18.07 -27.37
CA ALA A 43 -7.71 -17.15 -27.36
C ALA A 43 -6.66 -17.36 -26.27
N GLU A 44 -5.46 -17.76 -26.67
CA GLU A 44 -4.26 -17.95 -25.84
C GLU A 44 -3.78 -16.66 -25.09
N SER A 45 -4.27 -15.49 -25.46
CA SER A 45 -3.96 -14.21 -24.80
C SER A 45 -5.03 -13.72 -23.82
N ALA A 46 -6.20 -14.36 -23.77
CA ALA A 46 -7.35 -13.91 -22.99
C ALA A 46 -7.19 -14.00 -21.46
N PRO A 47 -6.62 -15.07 -20.87
CA PRO A 47 -6.57 -15.20 -19.40
C PRO A 47 -5.83 -14.09 -18.69
N SER A 48 -4.73 -13.59 -19.25
CA SER A 48 -3.94 -12.51 -18.66
C SER A 48 -4.71 -11.20 -18.63
N ALA A 49 -5.35 -10.81 -19.74
CA ALA A 49 -6.17 -9.60 -19.80
C ALA A 49 -7.37 -9.70 -18.85
N LEU A 50 -8.06 -10.84 -18.83
CA LEU A 50 -9.22 -11.05 -17.96
C LEU A 50 -8.84 -10.98 -16.47
N ARG A 51 -7.71 -11.57 -16.05
CA ARG A 51 -7.24 -11.46 -14.66
C ARG A 51 -6.79 -10.03 -14.29
N TRP A 52 -6.16 -9.33 -15.23
CA TRP A 52 -5.88 -7.92 -15.08
C TRP A 52 -7.15 -7.10 -14.91
N ASP A 53 -8.17 -7.34 -15.77
CA ASP A 53 -9.47 -6.68 -15.67
C ASP A 53 -10.12 -6.92 -14.29
N VAL A 54 -10.08 -8.14 -13.77
CA VAL A 54 -10.59 -8.46 -12.44
C VAL A 54 -9.85 -7.67 -11.35
N ALA A 55 -8.53 -7.64 -11.38
CA ALA A 55 -7.73 -6.98 -10.37
C ALA A 55 -7.85 -5.44 -10.44
N SER A 56 -7.64 -4.86 -11.62
CA SER A 56 -7.65 -3.41 -11.82
C SER A 56 -9.03 -2.79 -11.60
N ASN A 57 -10.08 -3.40 -12.19
CA ASN A 57 -11.44 -2.89 -11.98
C ASN A 57 -11.91 -3.01 -10.52
N SER A 58 -11.39 -3.98 -9.75
CA SER A 58 -11.70 -4.07 -8.32
C SER A 58 -11.08 -2.93 -7.52
N LEU A 59 -9.84 -2.56 -7.83
CA LEU A 59 -9.17 -1.42 -7.20
C LEU A 59 -9.86 -0.10 -7.57
N GLU A 60 -10.20 0.08 -8.85
CA GLU A 60 -10.89 1.29 -9.32
C GLU A 60 -12.32 1.39 -8.76
N LEU A 61 -13.02 0.27 -8.58
CA LEU A 61 -14.32 0.22 -7.92
C LEU A 61 -14.23 0.64 -6.44
N LEU A 62 -13.18 0.22 -5.72
CA LEU A 62 -12.92 0.69 -4.36
C LEU A 62 -12.71 2.21 -4.32
N LEU A 63 -11.95 2.76 -5.28
CA LEU A 63 -11.75 4.22 -5.40
C LEU A 63 -13.05 4.94 -5.78
N LEU A 64 -13.90 4.33 -6.60
CA LEU A 64 -15.24 4.85 -6.90
C LEU A 64 -16.11 4.91 -5.64
N TYR A 65 -16.11 3.88 -4.80
CA TYR A 65 -16.82 3.88 -3.52
C TYR A 65 -16.27 4.95 -2.58
N TYR A 66 -14.96 5.11 -2.50
CA TYR A 66 -14.34 6.20 -1.76
C TYR A 66 -14.86 7.56 -2.28
N THR A 67 -14.86 7.76 -3.60
CA THR A 67 -15.36 8.99 -4.25
C THR A 67 -16.83 9.27 -3.95
N ALA A 68 -17.63 8.20 -3.89
CA ALA A 68 -19.08 8.28 -3.60
C ALA A 68 -19.40 8.56 -2.11
N GLY A 69 -18.41 8.50 -1.23
CA GLY A 69 -18.59 8.82 0.19
C GLY A 69 -18.86 7.62 1.10
N TYR A 70 -18.54 6.40 0.66
CA TYR A 70 -18.66 5.21 1.50
C TYR A 70 -17.80 5.32 2.77
N PRO A 71 -18.22 4.71 3.90
CA PRO A 71 -17.41 4.62 5.11
C PRO A 71 -16.05 3.96 4.84
N ILE A 72 -15.02 4.43 5.52
CA ILE A 72 -13.64 3.90 5.31
C ILE A 72 -13.55 2.43 5.75
N GLU A 73 -14.29 2.03 6.78
CA GLU A 73 -14.37 0.64 7.26
C GLU A 73 -14.90 -0.31 6.18
N ASP A 74 -15.89 0.11 5.38
CA ASP A 74 -16.44 -0.68 4.28
C ASP A 74 -15.41 -0.84 3.15
N LEU A 75 -14.59 0.19 2.90
CA LEU A 75 -13.50 0.14 1.94
C LEU A 75 -12.37 -0.75 2.45
N ARG A 76 -12.05 -0.61 3.73
CA ARG A 76 -11.06 -1.45 4.40
C ARG A 76 -11.40 -2.93 4.25
N ALA A 77 -12.65 -3.31 4.49
CA ALA A 77 -13.11 -4.70 4.37
C ALA A 77 -12.93 -5.32 2.97
N GLN A 78 -12.85 -4.51 1.92
CA GLN A 78 -12.70 -4.98 0.53
C GLN A 78 -11.23 -5.18 0.11
N LEU A 79 -10.27 -4.54 0.79
CA LEU A 79 -8.88 -4.57 0.37
C LEU A 79 -8.26 -5.99 0.31
N PRO A 80 -8.51 -6.91 1.27
CA PRO A 80 -7.95 -8.26 1.21
C PRO A 80 -8.30 -9.01 -0.08
N GLU A 81 -9.55 -8.94 -0.54
CA GLU A 81 -9.98 -9.58 -1.78
C GLU A 81 -9.30 -8.94 -3.02
N ILE A 82 -9.12 -7.62 -3.02
CA ILE A 82 -8.39 -6.93 -4.09
C ILE A 82 -6.94 -7.41 -4.14
N MET A 83 -6.29 -7.53 -2.98
CA MET A 83 -4.91 -8.03 -2.89
C MET A 83 -4.80 -9.48 -3.40
N GLU A 84 -5.76 -10.34 -3.10
CA GLU A 84 -5.83 -11.72 -3.62
C GLU A 84 -5.96 -11.74 -5.16
N ARG A 85 -6.77 -10.86 -5.73
CA ARG A 85 -6.94 -10.72 -7.18
C ARG A 85 -5.65 -10.30 -7.88
N PHE A 86 -4.92 -9.34 -7.32
CA PHE A 86 -3.59 -8.96 -7.82
C PHE A 86 -2.58 -10.09 -7.65
N ASP A 87 -2.55 -10.78 -6.51
CA ASP A 87 -1.63 -11.90 -6.29
C ASP A 87 -1.89 -13.05 -7.26
N THR A 88 -3.15 -13.35 -7.54
CA THR A 88 -3.57 -14.34 -8.55
C THR A 88 -3.08 -13.94 -9.95
N TYR A 89 -3.29 -12.69 -10.36
CA TYR A 89 -2.80 -12.19 -11.64
C TYR A 89 -1.28 -12.31 -11.75
N ILE A 90 -0.55 -11.82 -10.76
CA ILE A 90 0.92 -11.82 -10.77
C ILE A 90 1.47 -13.25 -10.77
N ASN A 91 0.94 -14.14 -9.94
CA ASN A 91 1.44 -15.51 -9.81
C ASN A 91 1.14 -16.38 -11.03
N LEU A 92 0.00 -16.21 -11.66
CA LEU A 92 -0.40 -17.04 -12.80
C LEU A 92 0.07 -16.48 -14.15
N GLU A 93 0.17 -15.16 -14.30
CA GLU A 93 0.43 -14.54 -15.59
C GLU A 93 1.83 -13.93 -15.71
N ILE A 94 2.32 -13.25 -14.67
CA ILE A 94 3.57 -12.51 -14.77
C ILE A 94 4.77 -13.41 -14.44
N LEU A 95 4.69 -14.19 -13.36
CA LEU A 95 5.81 -15.01 -12.92
C LEU A 95 6.20 -16.13 -13.88
N PRO A 96 5.25 -16.85 -14.52
CA PRO A 96 5.60 -17.84 -15.51
C PRO A 96 6.33 -17.25 -16.73
N ARG A 97 5.96 -16.02 -17.13
CA ARG A 97 6.61 -15.30 -18.24
C ARG A 97 8.05 -14.91 -17.93
N ASN A 98 8.34 -14.55 -16.67
CA ASN A 98 9.68 -14.13 -16.26
C ASN A 98 10.72 -15.27 -16.24
N LYS A 99 10.29 -16.52 -16.35
CA LYS A 99 11.21 -17.67 -16.50
C LYS A 99 11.85 -17.74 -17.90
N ASN A 100 11.12 -17.25 -18.93
CA ASN A 100 11.60 -17.11 -20.30
C ASN A 100 10.98 -15.82 -20.89
N PRO A 101 11.50 -14.62 -20.52
CA PRO A 101 10.90 -13.39 -21.00
C PRO A 101 11.07 -13.29 -22.51
N PRO A 102 10.00 -13.02 -23.28
CA PRO A 102 10.15 -12.54 -24.64
C PRO A 102 10.94 -11.23 -24.58
N GLU A 103 11.93 -11.08 -25.44
CA GLU A 103 12.66 -9.82 -25.58
C GLU A 103 11.63 -8.70 -25.83
N ASN A 104 11.58 -7.67 -24.93
CA ASN A 104 10.76 -6.46 -25.02
C ASN A 104 9.33 -6.48 -24.45
N THR A 105 8.94 -7.31 -23.51
CA THR A 105 7.68 -7.12 -22.78
C THR A 105 7.93 -6.35 -21.48
N ALA A 106 7.31 -5.16 -21.36
CA ALA A 106 7.24 -4.45 -20.09
C ALA A 106 6.36 -5.24 -19.11
N ASP A 107 6.82 -5.39 -17.87
CA ASP A 107 6.01 -5.99 -16.81
C ASP A 107 4.91 -5.03 -16.35
N THR A 108 3.77 -5.57 -15.97
CA THR A 108 2.58 -4.78 -15.62
C THR A 108 2.81 -3.77 -14.49
N LEU A 109 3.74 -4.05 -13.57
CA LEU A 109 4.10 -3.16 -12.46
C LEU A 109 5.49 -2.54 -12.62
N GLU A 110 5.94 -2.33 -13.86
CA GLU A 110 7.21 -1.66 -14.15
C GLU A 110 7.10 -0.16 -13.87
N ILE A 111 7.76 0.33 -12.81
CA ILE A 111 7.66 1.73 -12.35
C ILE A 111 8.23 2.77 -13.33
N THR A 112 8.93 2.35 -14.37
CA THR A 112 9.32 3.26 -15.48
C THR A 112 8.11 3.72 -16.31
N GLN A 113 7.00 2.98 -16.25
CA GLN A 113 5.72 3.35 -16.85
C GLN A 113 4.87 4.11 -15.81
N LEU A 114 4.36 5.29 -16.18
CA LEU A 114 3.65 6.16 -15.24
C LEU A 114 2.41 5.49 -14.65
N ASP A 115 1.61 4.79 -15.46
CA ASP A 115 0.42 4.10 -14.96
C ASP A 115 0.79 3.01 -13.94
N ALA A 116 1.82 2.22 -14.20
CA ALA A 116 2.31 1.20 -13.28
C ALA A 116 2.88 1.82 -11.99
N TYR A 117 3.62 2.94 -12.11
CA TYR A 117 4.13 3.71 -10.97
C TYR A 117 3.00 4.15 -10.04
N VAL A 118 1.95 4.73 -10.62
CA VAL A 118 0.76 5.17 -9.88
C VAL A 118 0.07 3.97 -9.20
N TYR A 119 -0.13 2.86 -9.91
CA TYR A 119 -0.74 1.65 -9.33
C TYR A 119 0.05 1.09 -8.15
N VAL A 120 1.37 1.00 -8.26
CA VAL A 120 2.24 0.54 -7.16
C VAL A 120 2.09 1.45 -5.95
N PHE A 121 2.11 2.77 -6.14
CA PHE A 121 1.90 3.71 -5.05
C PHE A 121 0.49 3.62 -4.46
N TRP A 122 -0.55 3.43 -5.27
CA TRP A 122 -1.92 3.24 -4.77
C TRP A 122 -2.05 1.98 -3.92
N LEU A 123 -1.48 0.86 -4.34
CA LEU A 123 -1.48 -0.38 -3.56
C LEU A 123 -0.75 -0.22 -2.23
N LEU A 124 0.47 0.35 -2.23
CA LEU A 124 1.23 0.62 -1.01
C LEU A 124 0.49 1.60 -0.08
N ALA A 125 -0.08 2.66 -0.67
CA ALA A 125 -0.85 3.66 0.08
C ALA A 125 -2.10 3.05 0.73
N LEU A 126 -2.90 2.30 -0.01
CA LEU A 126 -4.10 1.67 0.53
C LEU A 126 -3.78 0.64 1.61
N CYS A 127 -2.73 -0.17 1.42
CA CYS A 127 -2.26 -1.07 2.47
C CYS A 127 -1.90 -0.31 3.75
N LYS A 128 -1.16 0.80 3.64
CA LYS A 128 -0.76 1.60 4.81
C LYS A 128 -1.92 2.36 5.42
N LEU A 129 -2.71 3.06 4.60
CA LEU A 129 -3.76 3.97 5.05
C LEU A 129 -4.98 3.23 5.61
N LEU A 130 -5.28 2.03 5.12
CA LEU A 130 -6.37 1.18 5.62
C LEU A 130 -5.93 0.20 6.72
N GLY A 131 -4.68 0.29 7.21
CA GLY A 131 -4.20 -0.51 8.34
C GLY A 131 -3.92 -1.98 8.00
N TYR A 132 -3.54 -2.29 6.77
CA TYR A 132 -3.12 -3.62 6.29
C TYR A 132 -1.64 -3.64 5.90
N SER A 133 -0.78 -3.13 6.78
CA SER A 133 0.67 -3.08 6.52
C SER A 133 1.28 -4.48 6.28
N GLU A 134 0.61 -5.55 6.71
CA GLU A 134 0.98 -6.94 6.45
C GLU A 134 0.96 -7.33 4.97
N PHE A 135 0.23 -6.60 4.11
CA PHE A 135 0.26 -6.82 2.66
C PHE A 135 1.44 -6.13 1.96
N ILE A 136 2.12 -5.18 2.62
CA ILE A 136 3.25 -4.46 2.00
C ILE A 136 4.34 -5.42 1.50
N PRO A 137 4.78 -6.45 2.26
CA PRO A 137 5.73 -7.44 1.74
C PRO A 137 5.24 -8.18 0.50
N THR A 138 3.93 -8.38 0.37
CA THR A 138 3.34 -9.02 -0.82
C THR A 138 3.43 -8.09 -2.04
N VAL A 139 3.07 -6.81 -1.90
CA VAL A 139 3.24 -5.82 -2.97
C VAL A 139 4.71 -5.72 -3.37
N MET A 140 5.63 -5.64 -2.40
CA MET A 140 7.06 -5.56 -2.68
C MET A 140 7.56 -6.81 -3.41
N ARG A 141 7.08 -8.00 -3.07
CA ARG A 141 7.41 -9.23 -3.81
C ARG A 141 6.96 -9.18 -5.27
N TRP A 142 5.82 -8.55 -5.58
CA TRP A 142 5.40 -8.36 -6.97
C TRP A 142 6.32 -7.40 -7.73
N VAL A 143 6.70 -6.31 -7.08
CA VAL A 143 7.59 -5.28 -7.65
C VAL A 143 9.04 -5.77 -7.76
N ASP A 144 9.54 -6.52 -6.77
CA ASP A 144 10.93 -7.01 -6.73
C ASP A 144 11.21 -8.12 -7.77
N LYS A 145 10.17 -8.81 -8.26
CA LYS A 145 10.36 -9.80 -9.33
C LYS A 145 10.75 -9.17 -10.66
N THR A 146 10.42 -7.91 -10.78
CA THR A 146 10.88 -7.06 -11.87
C THR A 146 12.02 -6.14 -11.44
N TYR A 147 12.74 -6.51 -10.35
CA TYR A 147 13.77 -5.68 -9.71
C TYR A 147 14.76 -5.06 -10.69
N LYS A 148 15.06 -5.73 -11.79
CA LYS A 148 15.91 -5.25 -12.86
C LYS A 148 15.43 -3.91 -13.43
N TYR A 149 14.11 -3.65 -13.38
CA TYR A 149 13.48 -2.44 -13.90
C TYR A 149 12.93 -1.51 -12.81
N ASN A 150 12.79 -1.95 -11.59
CA ASN A 150 12.13 -1.22 -10.51
C ASN A 150 13.09 -0.74 -9.41
N ARG A 151 13.78 -1.66 -8.71
CA ARG A 151 14.57 -1.30 -7.54
C ARG A 151 15.84 -0.52 -7.90
N GLY A 152 16.18 0.45 -7.04
CA GLY A 152 17.37 1.29 -7.22
C GLY A 152 17.27 2.33 -8.33
N ARG A 153 16.09 2.61 -8.89
CA ARG A 153 15.92 3.52 -10.02
C ARG A 153 15.26 4.84 -9.70
N ASP A 154 14.42 4.88 -8.65
CA ASP A 154 13.64 6.05 -8.29
C ASP A 154 13.83 6.40 -6.82
N GLY A 155 14.30 7.61 -6.56
CA GLY A 155 14.62 8.06 -5.20
C GLY A 155 13.38 8.20 -4.32
N LEU A 156 12.24 8.63 -4.85
CA LEU A 156 10.99 8.70 -4.09
C LEU A 156 10.51 7.29 -3.71
N PHE A 157 10.50 6.38 -4.69
CA PHE A 157 10.06 5.02 -4.46
C PHE A 157 10.92 4.32 -3.39
N GLU A 158 12.25 4.39 -3.50
CA GLU A 158 13.14 3.75 -2.50
C GLU A 158 13.01 4.38 -1.11
N ASN A 159 12.86 5.71 -1.00
CA ASN A 159 12.62 6.37 0.28
C ASN A 159 11.29 5.90 0.91
N VAL A 160 10.22 5.76 0.12
CA VAL A 160 8.93 5.27 0.60
C VAL A 160 9.04 3.80 1.00
N VAL A 161 9.70 2.95 0.20
CA VAL A 161 9.93 1.53 0.55
C VAL A 161 10.73 1.41 1.84
N GLN A 162 11.80 2.19 2.01
CA GLN A 162 12.57 2.21 3.25
C GLN A 162 11.71 2.60 4.46
N ALA A 163 10.87 3.63 4.32
CA ALA A 163 9.97 4.05 5.40
C ALA A 163 8.90 3.00 5.74
N LEU A 164 8.45 2.21 4.76
CA LEU A 164 7.45 1.17 4.94
C LEU A 164 8.02 -0.13 5.51
N THR A 165 9.24 -0.52 5.10
CA THR A 165 9.80 -1.87 5.32
C THR A 165 11.06 -1.88 6.19
N GLY A 166 11.69 -0.73 6.39
CA GLY A 166 13.02 -0.64 6.99
C GLY A 166 14.16 -1.06 6.06
N THR A 167 13.86 -1.59 4.87
CA THR A 167 14.87 -2.08 3.94
C THR A 167 15.41 -0.94 3.09
N HIS A 168 16.72 -0.72 3.14
CA HIS A 168 17.40 0.30 2.36
C HIS A 168 17.98 -0.29 1.06
N VAL A 169 17.67 0.37 -0.06
CA VAL A 169 18.37 0.18 -1.34
C VAL A 169 18.92 1.53 -1.74
N GLU A 170 20.20 1.59 -2.07
CA GLU A 170 20.82 2.81 -2.54
C GLU A 170 20.14 3.26 -3.84
N ALA A 171 19.48 4.41 -3.79
CA ALA A 171 18.78 4.97 -4.92
C ALA A 171 19.59 6.13 -5.51
N PRO A 172 19.67 6.23 -6.86
CA PRO A 172 20.20 7.42 -7.48
C PRO A 172 19.31 8.63 -7.11
N ARG A 173 19.89 9.84 -7.14
CA ARG A 173 19.12 11.09 -6.97
C ARG A 173 18.21 11.37 -8.19
N VAL A 174 17.57 10.34 -8.72
CA VAL A 174 16.69 10.38 -9.88
C VAL A 174 15.27 10.19 -9.44
N VAL A 175 14.37 10.96 -10.02
CA VAL A 175 12.92 10.76 -9.94
C VAL A 175 12.45 10.45 -11.36
N LEU A 176 12.00 9.22 -11.60
CA LEU A 176 11.63 8.73 -12.94
C LEU A 176 10.57 9.62 -13.61
N HIS A 177 9.56 9.98 -12.84
CA HIS A 177 8.47 10.85 -13.29
C HIS A 177 8.60 12.23 -12.61
N ALA A 178 9.66 12.97 -12.96
CA ALA A 178 10.00 14.23 -12.29
C ALA A 178 8.84 15.24 -12.25
N VAL A 179 7.96 15.22 -13.25
CA VAL A 179 6.71 15.97 -13.26
C VAL A 179 5.55 14.98 -13.09
N PRO A 180 4.79 15.05 -12.00
CA PRO A 180 4.80 16.05 -10.92
C PRO A 180 5.66 15.66 -9.70
N TYR A 181 6.29 14.49 -9.63
CA TYR A 181 6.78 13.84 -8.40
C TYR A 181 8.01 14.47 -7.73
N ARG A 182 8.72 15.41 -8.41
CA ARG A 182 9.94 16.02 -7.81
C ARG A 182 9.70 16.69 -6.46
N PRO A 183 8.63 17.51 -6.25
CA PRO A 183 8.37 18.09 -4.93
C PRO A 183 8.10 17.02 -3.86
N LEU A 184 7.33 15.98 -4.18
CA LEU A 184 7.06 14.89 -3.24
C LEU A 184 8.34 14.11 -2.87
N ALA A 185 9.20 13.83 -3.85
CA ALA A 185 10.51 13.22 -3.59
C ALA A 185 11.37 14.10 -2.68
N SER A 186 11.36 15.41 -2.91
CA SER A 186 12.07 16.36 -2.04
C SER A 186 11.53 16.33 -0.62
N ALA A 187 10.21 16.22 -0.42
CA ALA A 187 9.60 16.16 0.90
C ALA A 187 10.10 14.97 1.74
N THR A 188 10.51 13.85 1.11
CA THR A 188 11.00 12.68 1.84
C THR A 188 12.41 12.86 2.43
N VAL A 189 13.18 13.84 1.97
CA VAL A 189 14.60 14.05 2.36
C VAL A 189 14.87 15.42 2.94
N ARG A 190 13.94 16.38 2.85
CA ARG A 190 14.09 17.72 3.39
C ARG A 190 13.77 17.79 4.89
N ALA A 191 14.16 18.88 5.51
CA ALA A 191 13.87 19.17 6.92
C ALA A 191 12.33 19.19 7.16
N PRO A 192 11.86 18.75 8.35
CA PRO A 192 10.42 18.63 8.64
C PRO A 192 9.60 19.88 8.33
N GLU A 193 10.15 21.07 8.60
CA GLU A 193 9.50 22.36 8.38
C GLU A 193 9.29 22.72 6.90
N GLU A 194 10.08 22.15 6.00
CA GLU A 194 9.95 22.38 4.54
C GLU A 194 8.91 21.45 3.89
N ARG A 195 8.64 20.30 4.52
CA ARG A 195 7.83 19.23 3.93
C ARG A 195 6.41 19.62 3.57
N PRO A 196 5.66 20.35 4.43
CA PRO A 196 4.29 20.73 4.09
C PRO A 196 4.16 21.53 2.79
N ALA A 197 5.08 22.46 2.56
CA ALA A 197 5.08 23.28 1.34
C ALA A 197 5.37 22.44 0.09
N LEU A 198 6.29 21.47 0.18
CA LEU A 198 6.64 20.59 -0.92
C LEU A 198 5.52 19.60 -1.26
N VAL A 199 4.84 19.04 -0.25
CA VAL A 199 3.67 18.18 -0.49
C VAL A 199 2.52 18.98 -1.08
N LYS A 200 2.29 20.21 -0.61
CA LYS A 200 1.30 21.12 -1.20
C LYS A 200 1.58 21.38 -2.68
N GLU A 201 2.81 21.73 -3.05
CA GLU A 201 3.22 21.94 -4.44
C GLU A 201 2.93 20.70 -5.30
N PHE A 202 3.23 19.51 -4.77
CA PHE A 202 2.93 18.25 -5.46
C PHE A 202 1.42 18.07 -5.66
N VAL A 203 0.60 18.23 -4.61
CA VAL A 203 -0.85 18.06 -4.66
C VAL A 203 -1.50 19.04 -5.66
N GLU A 204 -1.06 20.29 -5.69
CA GLU A 204 -1.55 21.32 -6.62
C GLU A 204 -1.17 21.01 -8.08
N GLY A 205 0.01 20.43 -8.30
CA GLY A 205 0.50 20.05 -9.63
C GLY A 205 0.07 18.66 -10.11
N TRP A 206 -0.40 17.80 -9.20
CA TRP A 206 -0.60 16.37 -9.45
C TRP A 206 -1.52 16.06 -10.64
N TYR A 207 -2.75 16.62 -10.66
CA TYR A 207 -3.69 16.33 -11.74
C TYR A 207 -3.15 16.72 -13.13
N LYS A 208 -2.46 17.84 -13.23
CA LYS A 208 -1.82 18.26 -14.48
C LYS A 208 -0.69 17.31 -14.90
N GLY A 209 0.08 16.81 -13.94
CA GLY A 209 1.16 15.85 -14.17
C GLY A 209 0.65 14.47 -14.61
N MET A 210 -0.59 14.12 -14.25
CA MET A 210 -1.23 12.85 -14.62
C MET A 210 -1.83 12.85 -16.04
N LYS A 211 -1.61 13.90 -16.84
CA LYS A 211 -2.14 13.97 -18.22
C LYS A 211 -1.83 12.75 -19.10
N PRO A 212 -0.69 12.06 -18.98
CA PRO A 212 -0.39 10.87 -19.78
C PRO A 212 -1.17 9.62 -19.37
N THR A 213 -1.83 9.58 -18.20
CA THR A 213 -2.53 8.40 -17.72
C THR A 213 -3.87 8.18 -18.44
N TYR A 214 -4.29 6.91 -18.56
CA TYR A 214 -5.53 6.56 -19.28
C TYR A 214 -6.80 7.10 -18.62
N TRP A 215 -6.79 7.31 -17.31
CA TRP A 215 -7.94 7.83 -16.55
C TRP A 215 -8.02 9.35 -16.49
N HIS A 216 -6.99 10.08 -16.95
CA HIS A 216 -7.02 11.54 -16.96
C HIS A 216 -8.15 12.06 -17.85
N GLY A 217 -8.97 13.00 -17.35
CA GLY A 217 -10.11 13.53 -18.09
C GLY A 217 -11.37 12.67 -18.05
N ALA A 218 -11.37 11.50 -17.38
CA ALA A 218 -12.48 10.56 -17.34
C ALA A 218 -13.81 11.16 -16.81
N HIS A 219 -13.75 12.25 -16.02
CA HIS A 219 -14.94 12.94 -15.53
C HIS A 219 -15.81 13.56 -16.64
N THR A 220 -15.27 13.76 -17.85
CA THR A 220 -15.98 14.36 -18.99
C THR A 220 -16.64 13.34 -19.93
N GLY A 221 -16.26 12.07 -19.88
CA GLY A 221 -16.83 11.05 -20.77
C GLY A 221 -16.30 9.64 -20.60
N GLY A 222 -15.36 9.44 -19.67
CA GLY A 222 -14.78 8.14 -19.37
C GLY A 222 -15.42 7.44 -18.17
N LEU A 223 -14.81 6.33 -17.75
CA LEU A 223 -15.14 5.60 -16.54
C LEU A 223 -14.44 6.28 -15.35
N TYR A 224 -15.14 7.22 -14.72
CA TYR A 224 -14.60 8.03 -13.63
C TYR A 224 -14.76 7.34 -12.29
N PHE A 225 -13.65 7.10 -11.59
CA PHE A 225 -13.64 6.49 -10.26
C PHE A 225 -13.08 7.44 -9.16
N GLY A 226 -12.68 8.65 -9.54
CA GLY A 226 -12.10 9.66 -8.66
C GLY A 226 -10.68 10.05 -9.06
N TYR A 227 -10.26 11.23 -8.63
CA TYR A 227 -8.89 11.72 -8.78
C TYR A 227 -8.25 11.83 -7.41
N TRP A 228 -7.47 10.83 -7.01
CA TRP A 228 -6.94 10.71 -5.65
C TRP A 228 -5.43 10.60 -5.64
N CYS A 229 -4.80 11.61 -5.09
CA CYS A 229 -3.35 11.70 -4.89
C CYS A 229 -2.97 10.88 -3.63
N LEU A 230 -3.08 9.53 -3.73
CA LEU A 230 -2.79 8.62 -2.63
C LEU A 230 -1.31 8.66 -2.24
N GLU A 231 -0.43 9.00 -3.17
CA GLU A 231 1.01 9.14 -2.96
C GLU A 231 1.32 10.25 -1.94
N ALA A 232 0.62 11.40 -2.04
CA ALA A 232 0.76 12.47 -1.06
C ALA A 232 0.27 12.04 0.32
N ALA A 233 -0.87 11.34 0.38
CA ALA A 233 -1.40 10.80 1.64
C ALA A 233 -0.45 9.81 2.30
N LEU A 234 0.15 8.90 1.51
CA LEU A 234 1.13 7.95 1.99
C LEU A 234 2.36 8.66 2.59
N VAL A 235 2.95 9.60 1.84
CA VAL A 235 4.10 10.38 2.31
C VAL A 235 3.73 11.21 3.55
N THR A 236 2.56 11.84 3.57
CA THR A 236 2.07 12.60 4.72
C THR A 236 2.03 11.74 5.99
N VAL A 237 1.51 10.51 5.91
CA VAL A 237 1.42 9.60 7.07
C VAL A 237 2.78 9.04 7.45
N LEU A 238 3.63 8.67 6.49
CA LEU A 238 4.94 8.08 6.77
C LEU A 238 5.92 9.05 7.43
N TRP A 239 5.87 10.33 7.07
CA TRP A 239 6.76 11.37 7.62
C TRP A 239 6.09 12.28 8.64
N ASP A 240 4.85 11.94 9.06
CA ASP A 240 4.05 12.71 10.03
C ASP A 240 3.98 14.21 9.68
N ILE A 241 3.65 14.51 8.41
CA ILE A 241 3.64 15.87 7.88
C ILE A 241 2.30 16.55 8.23
N ASP A 242 2.37 17.84 8.67
CA ASP A 242 1.17 18.66 8.81
C ASP A 242 0.54 18.94 7.44
N ASP A 243 -0.69 18.45 7.26
CA ASP A 243 -1.46 18.58 6.02
C ASP A 243 -2.41 19.76 5.98
N SER A 244 -2.43 20.60 7.00
CA SER A 244 -3.38 21.72 7.15
C SER A 244 -3.43 22.66 5.94
N SER A 245 -2.29 22.86 5.25
CA SER A 245 -2.16 23.77 4.11
C SER A 245 -2.65 23.21 2.77
N TYR A 246 -2.87 21.89 2.65
CA TYR A 246 -3.34 21.21 1.42
C TYR A 246 -4.47 20.20 1.66
N ARG A 247 -4.89 20.06 2.90
CA ARG A 247 -5.88 19.07 3.34
C ARG A 247 -7.20 19.14 2.59
N ASP A 248 -7.68 20.36 2.28
CA ASP A 248 -8.94 20.56 1.60
C ASP A 248 -8.84 20.62 0.07
N HIS A 249 -7.67 20.25 -0.48
CA HIS A 249 -7.50 20.16 -1.92
C HIS A 249 -8.32 19.01 -2.51
N LEU A 250 -8.95 19.24 -3.68
CA LEU A 250 -9.92 18.33 -4.31
C LEU A 250 -9.39 16.90 -4.50
N VAL A 251 -8.11 16.74 -4.79
CA VAL A 251 -7.49 15.40 -5.05
C VAL A 251 -6.87 14.79 -3.82
N TYR A 252 -6.83 15.49 -2.67
CA TYR A 252 -6.20 14.97 -1.47
C TYR A 252 -7.17 14.10 -0.65
N PRO A 253 -6.83 12.84 -0.36
CA PRO A 253 -7.73 11.90 0.29
C PRO A 253 -7.66 12.02 1.83
N LYS A 254 -8.07 13.18 2.38
CA LYS A 254 -7.95 13.51 3.80
C LYS A 254 -8.57 12.49 4.76
N ASP A 255 -9.71 11.90 4.38
CA ASP A 255 -10.40 10.95 5.25
C ASP A 255 -9.60 9.66 5.45
N LEU A 256 -8.85 9.22 4.42
CA LEU A 256 -7.91 8.10 4.54
C LEU A 256 -6.72 8.42 5.45
N VAL A 257 -6.22 9.65 5.39
CA VAL A 257 -5.15 10.13 6.28
C VAL A 257 -5.62 10.19 7.73
N ASP A 258 -6.84 10.71 7.97
CA ASP A 258 -7.44 10.74 9.31
C ASP A 258 -7.64 9.35 9.87
N PHE A 259 -8.18 8.44 9.06
CA PHE A 259 -8.35 7.05 9.45
C PHE A 259 -7.02 6.41 9.83
N ALA A 260 -5.96 6.58 9.01
CA ALA A 260 -4.64 6.05 9.32
C ALA A 260 -4.07 6.63 10.62
N ARG A 261 -4.20 7.95 10.85
CA ARG A 261 -3.76 8.61 12.08
C ARG A 261 -4.51 8.10 13.31
N GLN A 262 -5.83 7.88 13.20
CA GLN A 262 -6.62 7.31 14.27
C GLN A 262 -6.20 5.88 14.61
N GLN A 263 -5.97 5.02 13.62
CA GLN A 263 -5.46 3.67 13.83
C GLN A 263 -4.10 3.68 14.54
N HIS A 264 -3.20 4.59 14.15
CA HIS A 264 -1.92 4.77 14.83
C HIS A 264 -2.06 5.27 16.27
N ALA A 265 -3.00 6.17 16.54
CA ALA A 265 -3.27 6.67 17.89
C ALA A 265 -3.82 5.55 18.79
N VAL A 266 -4.79 4.76 18.30
CA VAL A 266 -5.32 3.60 19.02
C VAL A 266 -4.22 2.57 19.29
N ALA A 267 -3.41 2.24 18.30
CA ALA A 267 -2.28 1.31 18.48
C ALA A 267 -1.24 1.83 19.49
N ARG A 268 -1.02 3.16 19.57
CA ARG A 268 -0.14 3.77 20.58
C ARG A 268 -0.77 3.72 21.98
N VAL A 269 -2.07 3.97 22.12
CA VAL A 269 -2.78 3.86 23.41
C VAL A 269 -2.75 2.42 23.89
N ASP A 270 -3.05 1.46 23.01
CA ASP A 270 -2.94 0.03 23.33
C ASP A 270 -1.49 -0.39 23.65
N ALA A 271 -0.48 0.24 23.03
CA ALA A 271 0.91 -0.02 23.33
C ALA A 271 1.38 0.59 24.65
N THR A 272 0.74 1.67 25.12
CA THR A 272 1.09 2.33 26.39
C THR A 272 0.37 1.73 27.59
N ASP A 273 -0.79 1.08 27.39
CA ASP A 273 -1.62 0.62 28.52
C ASP A 273 -1.25 -0.80 29.03
N LYS A 274 -0.66 -1.66 28.18
CA LYS A 274 -0.23 -3.00 28.62
C LYS A 274 1.06 -3.40 27.91
N PRO A 275 2.18 -3.56 28.62
CA PRO A 275 3.44 -3.95 28.02
C PRO A 275 3.36 -5.35 27.41
N HIS A 276 4.02 -5.55 26.29
CA HIS A 276 4.19 -6.89 25.72
C HIS A 276 4.88 -7.83 26.71
N ILE A 277 4.49 -9.08 26.70
CA ILE A 277 5.26 -10.12 27.38
C ILE A 277 6.65 -10.11 26.75
N SER A 278 7.65 -9.76 27.54
CA SER A 278 9.05 -9.66 27.08
C SER A 278 9.98 -10.49 27.96
N ARG A 279 11.11 -10.86 27.39
CA ARG A 279 12.20 -11.60 28.06
C ARG A 279 13.54 -11.10 27.55
N GLN A 280 14.54 -11.15 28.42
CA GLN A 280 15.90 -10.81 28.08
C GLN A 280 16.67 -12.04 27.53
N THR A 281 17.71 -11.76 26.76
CA THR A 281 18.70 -12.78 26.41
C THR A 281 19.13 -13.57 27.66
N GLY A 282 19.12 -14.90 27.57
CA GLY A 282 19.45 -15.80 28.68
C GLY A 282 18.25 -16.24 29.52
N GLU A 283 17.12 -15.58 29.42
CA GLU A 283 15.86 -16.02 30.10
C GLU A 283 15.20 -17.16 29.33
N ARG A 284 14.29 -17.89 30.01
CA ARG A 284 13.52 -18.96 29.39
C ARG A 284 12.24 -18.46 28.74
N CYS A 285 11.92 -18.99 27.57
CA CYS A 285 10.69 -18.74 26.86
C CYS A 285 9.49 -19.25 27.66
N PRO A 286 8.54 -18.37 28.04
CA PRO A 286 7.40 -18.77 28.87
C PRO A 286 6.27 -19.41 28.07
N HIS A 287 6.21 -19.18 26.75
CA HIS A 287 5.15 -19.66 25.88
C HIS A 287 5.71 -19.96 24.49
N ALA A 288 5.43 -21.14 23.96
CA ALA A 288 5.77 -21.47 22.58
C ALA A 288 5.13 -20.47 21.61
N GLY A 289 5.88 -20.05 20.58
CA GLY A 289 5.39 -19.10 19.59
C GLY A 289 6.47 -18.31 18.87
N ARG A 290 6.03 -17.31 18.14
CA ARG A 290 6.89 -16.38 17.40
C ARG A 290 7.27 -15.20 18.28
N TRP A 291 8.55 -14.96 18.41
CA TRP A 291 9.13 -13.87 19.18
C TRP A 291 10.02 -13.00 18.29
N GLY A 292 10.07 -11.72 18.56
CA GLY A 292 10.88 -10.77 17.83
C GLY A 292 11.78 -9.96 18.75
N VAL A 293 12.89 -9.44 18.22
CA VAL A 293 13.81 -8.56 18.93
C VAL A 293 13.27 -7.14 18.90
N LEU A 294 13.16 -6.52 20.08
CA LEU A 294 12.73 -5.13 20.23
C LEU A 294 13.91 -4.17 20.00
N GLU A 295 14.06 -3.67 18.77
CA GLU A 295 15.18 -2.75 18.44
C GLU A 295 14.82 -1.27 18.53
N SER A 296 13.59 -0.91 18.27
CA SER A 296 13.12 0.47 18.29
C SER A 296 11.64 0.49 18.61
N PRO A 297 11.07 1.60 19.08
CA PRO A 297 9.64 1.71 19.25
C PRO A 297 8.91 1.36 17.93
N GLY A 298 8.35 0.16 17.86
CA GLY A 298 7.55 -0.34 16.75
C GLY A 298 8.27 -1.08 15.60
N ALA A 299 9.58 -1.31 15.64
CA ALA A 299 10.29 -2.09 14.63
C ALA A 299 10.86 -3.39 15.23
N LEU A 300 10.50 -4.54 14.64
CA LEU A 300 11.01 -5.86 15.00
C LEU A 300 11.94 -6.33 13.87
N ALA A 301 13.26 -6.36 14.12
CA ALA A 301 14.24 -6.66 13.08
C ALA A 301 14.52 -8.15 12.90
N GLN A 302 14.32 -8.97 13.94
CA GLN A 302 14.57 -10.41 13.90
C GLN A 302 13.43 -11.16 14.57
N GLU A 303 12.88 -12.13 13.86
CA GLU A 303 11.82 -12.99 14.36
C GLU A 303 12.28 -14.46 14.38
N ARG A 304 11.94 -15.19 15.44
CA ARG A 304 12.23 -16.62 15.58
C ARG A 304 11.08 -17.34 16.28
N MET A 305 10.92 -18.62 15.95
CA MET A 305 10.04 -19.53 16.69
C MET A 305 10.82 -20.11 17.88
N PHE A 306 10.20 -20.06 19.06
CA PHE A 306 10.72 -20.68 20.29
C PHE A 306 9.67 -21.63 20.86
N LYS A 307 10.15 -22.71 21.46
CA LYS A 307 9.32 -23.60 22.29
C LYS A 307 9.33 -23.11 23.73
N GLU A 308 8.32 -23.46 24.48
CA GLU A 308 8.32 -23.23 25.91
C GLU A 308 9.54 -23.85 26.57
N GLY A 309 10.23 -23.06 27.40
CA GLY A 309 11.48 -23.47 28.05
C GLY A 309 12.77 -23.22 27.29
N ASP A 310 12.73 -22.90 26.01
CA ASP A 310 13.91 -22.49 25.25
C ASP A 310 14.58 -21.27 25.89
N VAL A 311 15.91 -21.17 25.78
CA VAL A 311 16.66 -20.01 26.26
C VAL A 311 16.83 -19.02 25.14
N PHE A 312 16.46 -17.76 25.37
CA PHE A 312 16.61 -16.70 24.37
C PHE A 312 18.09 -16.39 24.09
N PRO A 313 18.54 -16.52 22.82
CA PRO A 313 19.91 -16.25 22.44
C PRO A 313 20.19 -14.74 22.38
N ALA A 314 21.47 -14.39 22.32
CA ALA A 314 21.88 -13.07 21.83
C ALA A 314 21.44 -12.88 20.38
N ALA A 315 21.26 -11.62 19.98
CA ALA A 315 20.87 -11.26 18.63
C ALA A 315 21.55 -9.94 18.22
N ILE A 316 21.42 -9.57 16.94
CA ILE A 316 22.01 -8.33 16.46
C ILE A 316 21.18 -7.15 16.99
N GLY A 317 21.81 -6.30 17.82
CA GLY A 317 21.22 -5.10 18.36
C GLY A 317 21.25 -3.93 17.39
N ARG A 318 20.85 -2.74 17.88
CA ARG A 318 20.80 -1.49 17.10
C ARG A 318 22.15 -1.03 16.53
N ASP A 319 23.22 -1.41 17.18
CA ASP A 319 24.60 -1.08 16.81
C ASP A 319 25.16 -2.03 15.73
N GLY A 320 24.35 -2.98 15.27
CA GLY A 320 24.77 -4.00 14.30
C GLY A 320 25.68 -5.07 14.89
N GLN A 321 25.86 -5.12 16.23
CA GLN A 321 26.67 -6.12 16.91
C GLN A 321 25.78 -7.16 17.58
N GLU A 322 26.25 -8.40 17.66
CA GLU A 322 25.61 -9.46 18.41
C GLU A 322 25.78 -9.24 19.92
N GLY A 323 24.66 -9.16 20.64
CA GLY A 323 24.68 -8.89 22.07
C GLY A 323 23.35 -9.20 22.76
N PRO A 324 23.26 -8.90 24.06
CA PRO A 324 22.01 -9.06 24.80
C PRO A 324 20.91 -8.15 24.24
N VAL A 325 19.72 -8.70 24.02
CA VAL A 325 18.56 -8.00 23.47
C VAL A 325 17.29 -8.31 24.28
N THR A 326 16.24 -7.52 24.06
CA THR A 326 14.89 -7.81 24.58
C THR A 326 14.07 -8.53 23.52
N TRP A 327 13.58 -9.71 23.85
CA TRP A 327 12.64 -10.48 23.05
C TRP A 327 11.21 -10.17 23.46
N VAL A 328 10.31 -9.98 22.49
CA VAL A 328 8.89 -9.74 22.72
C VAL A 328 8.07 -10.78 21.97
N VAL A 329 7.00 -11.29 22.61
CA VAL A 329 6.11 -12.24 21.96
C VAL A 329 5.26 -11.54 20.91
N LEU A 330 5.27 -12.07 19.70
CA LEU A 330 4.47 -11.60 18.56
C LEU A 330 3.21 -12.43 18.37
N MET A 331 3.33 -13.74 18.56
CA MET A 331 2.25 -14.69 18.43
C MET A 331 2.53 -15.89 19.34
N ARG A 332 1.54 -16.34 20.07
CA ARG A 332 1.61 -17.57 20.86
C ARG A 332 0.95 -18.73 20.10
N GLU A 333 1.54 -19.92 20.18
CA GLU A 333 0.95 -21.13 19.57
C GLU A 333 -0.37 -21.52 20.20
N ASP A 334 -0.56 -21.23 21.50
CA ASP A 334 -1.79 -21.51 22.23
C ASP A 334 -2.91 -20.47 22.01
N GLY A 335 -2.66 -19.46 21.15
CA GLY A 335 -3.61 -18.37 20.89
C GLY A 335 -3.85 -17.42 22.07
N GLY A 336 -3.06 -17.51 23.13
CA GLY A 336 -3.17 -16.66 24.31
C GLY A 336 -2.69 -15.22 24.06
N PRO A 337 -2.92 -14.31 25.04
CA PRO A 337 -2.57 -12.91 24.90
C PRO A 337 -1.06 -12.73 24.77
N THR A 338 -0.64 -11.77 23.96
CA THR A 338 0.77 -11.38 23.76
C THR A 338 1.20 -10.24 24.68
N ARG A 339 0.29 -9.73 25.48
CA ARG A 339 0.51 -8.65 26.45
C ARG A 339 0.22 -9.10 27.88
N VAL A 340 0.85 -8.46 28.84
CA VAL A 340 0.60 -8.72 30.27
C VAL A 340 -0.81 -8.28 30.59
N GLU A 341 -1.61 -9.11 31.28
CA GLU A 341 -2.99 -8.81 31.70
C GLU A 341 -3.07 -7.63 32.69
#